data_4d50bffb6a2443e6bed987d1060487aa
#
_entry.id   4d50bffb6a2443e6bed987d1060487aa
#
_cell.length_a   1.000
_cell.length_b   1.000
_cell.length_c   1.000
_cell.angle_alpha   90.00
_cell.angle_beta   90.00
_cell.angle_gamma   90.00
#
_symmetry.space_group_name_H-M   'P 1'
#
loop_
_entity.id
_entity.type
_entity.pdbx_description
1 polymer ?
#
loop_
_entity_poly.entity_id
_entity_poly.type
_entity_poly.pdbx_seq_one_letter_code
_entity_poly.pdbx_strand_id
1 'polypeptide(L)'
;LRIDPLLIIAVIGIESGFNPFSQSVVGAKGLMQVMPRFHMDKLPEEADHSAFLDPVTNVQVGTKVLHESIRRFGGIENGLQQFGGALNDPDRRYASKVLAEKQRLEQATQRFKA
;
A
#
# COMPACT_ATOMS: atom_id res chain seq x y z
N LEU A 1 11.15 -9.20 4.68
CA LEU A 1 10.90 -7.84 4.20
C LEU A 1 10.95 -6.85 5.36
N ARG A 2 11.76 -5.82 5.21
CA ARG A 2 11.87 -4.78 6.25
C ARG A 2 11.18 -3.52 5.78
N ILE A 3 9.89 -3.44 6.04
CA ILE A 3 9.12 -2.21 5.85
C ILE A 3 8.54 -1.84 7.20
N ASP A 4 8.63 -0.56 7.54
CA ASP A 4 8.04 -0.03 8.77
C ASP A 4 6.53 -0.33 8.76
N PRO A 5 6.01 -1.03 9.78
CA PRO A 5 4.57 -1.30 9.85
C PRO A 5 3.71 -0.04 9.79
N LEU A 6 4.18 1.07 10.31
CA LEU A 6 3.43 2.32 10.25
C LEU A 6 3.32 2.86 8.83
N LEU A 7 4.30 2.58 7.97
CA LEU A 7 4.20 2.92 6.55
C LEU A 7 3.08 2.12 5.89
N ILE A 8 2.98 0.83 6.19
CA ILE A 8 1.91 -0.02 5.65
C ILE A 8 0.54 0.46 6.13
N ILE A 9 0.42 0.76 7.43
CA ILE A 9 -0.84 1.27 7.98
C ILE A 9 -1.23 2.59 7.33
N ALA A 10 -0.26 3.48 7.10
CA ALA A 10 -0.51 4.75 6.42
C ALA A 10 -1.03 4.54 5.00
N VAL A 11 -0.41 3.61 4.25
CA VAL A 11 -0.88 3.26 2.90
C VAL A 11 -2.32 2.74 2.95
N ILE A 12 -2.63 1.84 3.88
CA ILE A 12 -3.99 1.30 4.04
C ILE A 12 -5.00 2.42 4.30
N GLY A 13 -4.66 3.36 5.18
CA GLY A 13 -5.53 4.49 5.48
C GLY A 13 -5.81 5.36 4.25
N ILE A 14 -4.78 5.66 3.48
CA ILE A 14 -4.91 6.49 2.28
C ILE A 14 -5.64 5.75 1.16
N GLU A 15 -5.35 4.45 0.96
CA GLU A 15 -5.89 3.70 -0.17
C GLU A 15 -7.34 3.28 0.02
N SER A 16 -7.72 2.83 1.19
CA SER A 16 -9.04 2.21 1.41
C SER A 16 -9.79 2.76 2.62
N GLY A 17 -9.17 3.60 3.43
CA GLY A 17 -9.77 4.00 4.71
C GLY A 17 -10.06 2.81 5.61
N PHE A 18 -9.24 1.76 5.52
CA PHE A 18 -9.38 0.50 6.29
C PHE A 18 -10.60 -0.33 5.88
N ASN A 19 -11.15 -0.11 4.69
CA ASN A 19 -12.24 -0.93 4.17
C ASN A 19 -11.66 -2.11 3.35
N PRO A 20 -11.73 -3.36 3.87
CA PRO A 20 -11.16 -4.50 3.14
C PRO A 20 -11.92 -4.86 1.87
N PHE A 21 -13.13 -4.33 1.70
CA PHE A 21 -13.95 -4.57 0.51
C PHE A 21 -13.87 -3.45 -0.52
N SER A 22 -13.01 -2.47 -0.30
CA SER A 22 -12.87 -1.33 -1.21
C SER A 22 -12.42 -1.81 -2.60
N GLN A 23 -13.06 -1.28 -3.64
CA GLN A 23 -12.70 -1.57 -5.03
C GLN A 23 -12.77 -0.28 -5.83
N SER A 24 -11.73 -0.03 -6.65
CA SER A 24 -11.71 1.14 -7.50
C SER A 24 -12.27 0.82 -8.88
N VAL A 25 -12.60 1.87 -9.65
CA VAL A 25 -13.12 1.72 -11.02
C VAL A 25 -12.10 1.08 -11.96
N VAL A 26 -10.81 1.17 -11.64
CA VAL A 26 -9.75 0.56 -12.45
C VAL A 26 -9.39 -0.86 -11.99
N GLY A 27 -10.08 -1.38 -10.97
CA GLY A 27 -9.91 -2.76 -10.54
C GLY A 27 -8.99 -2.99 -9.36
N ALA A 28 -8.52 -1.93 -8.69
CA ALA A 28 -7.75 -2.08 -7.46
C ALA A 28 -8.66 -2.62 -6.34
N LYS A 29 -8.14 -3.52 -5.51
CA LYS A 29 -8.94 -4.22 -4.50
C LYS A 29 -8.31 -4.18 -3.13
N GLY A 30 -9.17 -4.07 -2.12
CA GLY A 30 -8.88 -4.32 -0.71
C GLY A 30 -8.10 -3.23 -0.02
N LEU A 31 -7.54 -3.58 1.14
CA LEU A 31 -6.93 -2.62 2.07
C LEU A 31 -5.84 -1.78 1.43
N MET A 32 -4.95 -2.38 0.64
CA MET A 32 -3.84 -1.66 0.01
C MET A 32 -4.11 -1.33 -1.46
N GLN A 33 -5.33 -1.59 -1.95
CA GLN A 33 -5.72 -1.31 -3.34
C GLN A 33 -4.73 -1.92 -4.34
N VAL A 34 -4.57 -3.24 -4.25
CA VAL A 34 -3.70 -4.01 -5.15
C VAL A 34 -4.44 -4.27 -6.45
N MET A 35 -3.73 -4.14 -7.58
CA MET A 35 -4.27 -4.42 -8.91
C MET A 35 -4.08 -5.91 -9.24
N PRO A 36 -5.14 -6.72 -9.19
CA PRO A 36 -4.98 -8.18 -9.36
C PRO A 36 -4.31 -8.58 -10.67
N ARG A 37 -4.64 -7.90 -11.77
CA ARG A 37 -4.11 -8.25 -13.10
C ARG A 37 -2.59 -8.20 -13.20
N PHE A 38 -1.91 -7.47 -12.30
CA PHE A 38 -0.46 -7.36 -12.32
C PHE A 38 0.22 -8.23 -11.28
N HIS A 39 -0.54 -8.88 -10.38
CA HIS A 39 0.04 -9.50 -9.19
C HIS A 39 -0.50 -10.90 -8.89
N MET A 40 -1.19 -11.52 -9.85
CA MET A 40 -1.69 -12.89 -9.69
C MET A 40 -0.56 -13.91 -9.53
N ASP A 41 0.63 -13.59 -10.04
CA ASP A 41 1.82 -14.44 -9.88
C ASP A 41 2.24 -14.61 -8.42
N LYS A 42 1.77 -13.73 -7.54
CA LYS A 42 2.10 -13.78 -6.11
C LYS A 42 1.15 -14.65 -5.30
N LEU A 43 0.15 -15.24 -5.96
CA LEU A 43 -0.87 -16.07 -5.35
C LEU A 43 -0.75 -17.52 -5.80
N PRO A 44 -1.37 -18.48 -5.06
CA PRO A 44 -1.50 -19.84 -5.57
C PRO A 44 -2.20 -19.88 -6.92
N GLU A 45 -1.85 -20.86 -7.74
CA GLU A 45 -2.32 -20.97 -9.12
C GLU A 45 -3.84 -21.03 -9.22
N GLU A 46 -4.51 -21.66 -8.26
CA GLU A 46 -5.97 -21.79 -8.23
C GLU A 46 -6.71 -20.56 -7.72
N ALA A 47 -6.00 -19.55 -7.24
CA ALA A 47 -6.64 -18.34 -6.72
C ALA A 47 -7.19 -17.47 -7.86
N ASP A 48 -8.26 -16.75 -7.57
CA ASP A 48 -8.81 -15.77 -8.48
C ASP A 48 -8.66 -14.33 -7.92
N HIS A 49 -9.16 -13.35 -8.66
CA HIS A 49 -9.03 -11.94 -8.27
C HIS A 49 -9.65 -11.63 -6.90
N SER A 50 -10.68 -12.37 -6.49
CA SER A 50 -11.35 -12.14 -5.21
C SER A 50 -10.46 -12.43 -4.00
N ALA A 51 -9.35 -13.17 -4.19
CA ALA A 51 -8.39 -13.42 -3.13
C ALA A 51 -7.83 -12.12 -2.54
N PHE A 52 -7.77 -11.05 -3.33
CA PHE A 52 -7.28 -9.75 -2.86
C PHE A 52 -8.28 -9.02 -1.95
N LEU A 53 -9.49 -9.54 -1.80
CA LEU A 53 -10.44 -9.01 -0.81
C LEU A 53 -10.26 -9.67 0.57
N ASP A 54 -9.44 -10.71 0.68
CA ASP A 54 -9.03 -11.23 1.96
C ASP A 54 -7.97 -10.30 2.58
N PRO A 55 -8.22 -9.76 3.80
CA PRO A 55 -7.31 -8.76 4.37
C PRO A 55 -5.87 -9.24 4.53
N VAL A 56 -5.68 -10.48 4.99
CA VAL A 56 -4.33 -11.03 5.19
C VAL A 56 -3.60 -11.16 3.87
N THR A 57 -4.24 -11.75 2.87
CA THR A 57 -3.67 -11.90 1.52
C THR A 57 -3.33 -10.53 0.93
N ASN A 58 -4.26 -9.59 1.05
CA ASN A 58 -4.08 -8.25 0.49
C ASN A 58 -2.85 -7.55 1.08
N VAL A 59 -2.73 -7.57 2.41
CA VAL A 59 -1.61 -6.90 3.08
C VAL A 59 -0.29 -7.61 2.79
N GLN A 60 -0.29 -8.94 2.75
CA GLN A 60 0.93 -9.68 2.41
C GLN A 60 1.42 -9.36 1.00
N VAL A 61 0.53 -9.40 0.01
CA VAL A 61 0.89 -9.09 -1.38
C VAL A 61 1.20 -7.61 -1.53
N GLY A 62 0.36 -6.74 -0.98
CA GLY A 62 0.56 -5.29 -1.08
C GLY A 62 1.89 -4.85 -0.49
N THR A 63 2.30 -5.45 0.62
CA THR A 63 3.60 -5.16 1.23
C THR A 63 4.76 -5.57 0.32
N LYS A 64 4.67 -6.74 -0.32
CA LYS A 64 5.67 -7.18 -1.30
C LYS A 64 5.74 -6.24 -2.49
N VAL A 65 4.58 -5.83 -3.01
CA VAL A 65 4.50 -4.91 -4.14
C VAL A 65 5.15 -3.57 -3.79
N LEU A 66 4.83 -3.03 -2.61
CA LEU A 66 5.43 -1.77 -2.16
C LEU A 66 6.94 -1.92 -1.97
N HIS A 67 7.39 -3.00 -1.37
CA HIS A 67 8.81 -3.26 -1.19
C HIS A 67 9.56 -3.30 -2.52
N GLU A 68 9.00 -4.00 -3.51
CA GLU A 68 9.57 -4.05 -4.86
C GLU A 68 9.63 -2.67 -5.49
N SER A 69 8.58 -1.86 -5.32
CA SER A 69 8.55 -0.49 -5.84
C SER A 69 9.63 0.38 -5.22
N ILE A 70 9.80 0.29 -3.91
CA ILE A 70 10.82 1.07 -3.20
C ILE A 70 12.22 0.70 -3.70
N ARG A 71 12.49 -0.59 -3.85
CA ARG A 71 13.78 -1.05 -4.35
C ARG A 71 14.01 -0.65 -5.81
N ARG A 72 13.01 -0.82 -6.64
CA ARG A 72 13.11 -0.59 -8.08
C ARG A 72 13.27 0.89 -8.43
N PHE A 73 12.59 1.76 -7.70
CA PHE A 73 12.55 3.19 -8.02
C PHE A 73 13.47 4.03 -7.12
N GLY A 74 14.29 3.39 -6.29
CA GLY A 74 15.38 4.06 -5.61
C GLY A 74 15.00 4.84 -4.36
N GLY A 75 14.04 4.35 -3.57
CA GLY A 75 13.72 4.94 -2.29
C GLY A 75 12.24 4.97 -1.97
N ILE A 76 11.92 5.32 -0.73
CA ILE A 76 10.54 5.30 -0.21
C ILE A 76 9.64 6.24 -1.00
N GLU A 77 10.07 7.48 -1.21
CA GLU A 77 9.24 8.48 -1.89
C GLU A 77 8.93 8.07 -3.33
N ASN A 78 9.96 7.68 -4.09
CA ASN A 78 9.77 7.23 -5.46
C ASN A 78 8.95 5.94 -5.52
N GLY A 79 9.20 5.02 -4.59
CA GLY A 79 8.44 3.78 -4.51
C GLY A 79 6.96 4.02 -4.22
N LEU A 80 6.66 4.94 -3.31
CA LEU A 80 5.27 5.32 -3.03
C LEU A 80 4.61 5.94 -4.25
N GLN A 81 5.30 6.84 -4.96
CA GLN A 81 4.74 7.47 -6.15
C GLN A 81 4.39 6.41 -7.21
N GLN A 82 5.26 5.43 -7.41
CA GLN A 82 4.98 4.35 -8.35
C GLN A 82 3.83 3.46 -7.84
N PHE A 83 3.85 3.11 -6.56
CA PHE A 83 2.80 2.29 -5.95
C PHE A 83 1.43 2.94 -6.10
N GLY A 84 1.35 4.24 -5.90
CA GLY A 84 0.10 5.00 -6.01
C GLY A 84 -0.28 5.36 -7.44
N GLY A 85 0.49 4.92 -8.44
CA GLY A 85 0.21 5.23 -9.83
C GLY A 85 0.44 6.69 -10.21
N ALA A 86 1.34 7.38 -9.50
CA ALA A 86 1.52 8.83 -9.63
C ALA A 86 2.97 9.22 -9.96
N LEU A 87 3.67 8.37 -10.74
CA LEU A 87 5.06 8.67 -11.13
C LEU A 87 5.20 9.99 -11.87
N ASN A 88 4.17 10.39 -12.60
CA ASN A 88 4.20 11.59 -13.41
C ASN A 88 3.77 12.86 -12.66
N ASP A 89 3.51 12.76 -11.36
CA ASP A 89 3.15 13.91 -10.56
C ASP A 89 4.41 14.58 -9.99
N PRO A 90 4.83 15.75 -10.53
CA PRO A 90 6.03 16.43 -10.04
C PRO A 90 5.87 16.95 -8.61
N ASP A 91 4.63 17.17 -8.16
CA ASP A 91 4.36 17.64 -6.80
C ASP A 91 4.38 16.53 -5.76
N ARG A 92 4.46 15.28 -6.20
CA ARG A 92 4.62 14.10 -5.34
C ARG A 92 3.56 14.03 -4.24
N ARG A 93 2.32 14.31 -4.61
CA ARG A 93 1.21 14.43 -3.66
C ARG A 93 0.88 13.13 -2.97
N TYR A 94 0.95 12.01 -3.70
CA TYR A 94 0.65 10.70 -3.10
C TYR A 94 1.64 10.37 -1.98
N ALA A 95 2.94 10.44 -2.27
CA ALA A 95 3.97 10.17 -1.27
C ALA A 95 3.84 11.11 -0.08
N SER A 96 3.59 12.39 -0.33
CA SER A 96 3.42 13.38 0.74
C SER A 96 2.25 13.03 1.66
N LYS A 97 1.12 12.60 1.10
CA LYS A 97 -0.06 12.20 1.90
C LYS A 97 0.26 10.99 2.78
N VAL A 98 0.87 9.97 2.20
CA VAL A 98 1.21 8.76 2.94
C VAL A 98 2.21 9.06 4.06
N LEU A 99 3.26 9.82 3.75
CA LEU A 99 4.29 10.14 4.75
C LEU A 99 3.78 11.04 5.85
N ALA A 100 2.86 11.98 5.54
CA ALA A 100 2.21 12.79 6.56
C ALA A 100 1.35 11.93 7.49
N GLU A 101 0.62 10.97 6.94
CA GLU A 101 -0.18 10.05 7.74
C GLU A 101 0.71 9.16 8.61
N LYS A 102 1.81 8.67 8.06
CA LYS A 102 2.79 7.91 8.82
C LYS A 102 3.31 8.71 10.02
N GLN A 103 3.66 9.98 9.78
CA GLN A 103 4.13 10.85 10.85
C GLN A 103 3.08 11.06 11.93
N ARG A 104 1.83 11.24 11.54
CA ARG A 104 0.71 11.36 12.49
C ARG A 104 0.59 10.11 13.34
N LEU A 105 0.73 8.93 12.73
CA LEU A 105 0.67 7.66 13.43
C LEU A 105 1.85 7.50 14.41
N GLU A 106 3.04 7.90 14.00
CA GLU A 106 4.22 7.88 14.88
C GLU A 106 4.00 8.73 16.12
N GLN A 107 3.47 9.95 15.94
CA GLN A 107 3.18 10.85 17.04
C GLN A 107 2.11 10.28 17.98
N ALA A 108 1.06 9.69 17.43
CA ALA A 108 0.01 9.05 18.22
C ALA A 108 0.57 7.87 19.03
N THR A 109 1.45 7.08 18.45
CA THR A 109 2.08 5.95 19.12
C THR A 109 2.94 6.42 20.30
N GLN A 110 3.68 7.51 20.12
CA GLN A 110 4.53 8.05 21.18
C GLN A 110 3.74 8.51 22.42
N ARG A 111 2.51 9.01 22.21
CA ARG A 111 1.64 9.42 23.32
C ARG A 111 1.33 8.27 24.29
N PHE A 112 1.28 7.05 23.78
CA PHE A 112 0.98 5.87 24.60
C PHE A 112 2.22 5.28 25.27
N LYS A 113 3.42 5.79 24.95
CA LYS A 113 4.67 5.34 25.57
C LYS A 113 5.10 6.19 26.76
N ALA A 114 4.44 7.29 26.98
CA ALA A 114 4.83 8.24 28.03
C ALA A 114 4.48 7.75 29.45
#